data_d6034c0054e9f7541bc2136b9b1aa365
#
_entry.id   d6034c0054e9f7541bc2136b9b1aa365
#
_cell.length_a   1.000
_cell.length_b   1.000
_cell.length_c   1.000
_cell.angle_alpha   90.00
_cell.angle_beta   90.00
_cell.angle_gamma   90.00
#
_symmetry.space_group_name_H-M   'P 1'
#
loop_
_entity.id
_entity.type
_entity.pdbx_description
1 polymer ?
#
loop_
_entity_poly.entity_id
_entity_poly.type
_entity_poly.pdbx_seq_one_letter_code
_entity_poly.pdbx_strand_id
1 'polypeptide(L)'
;AENEILVNERTRDYARFVASVGLNGVVINNVNVKDAATYLITERYFDRVAELSNVFADYGIKLYLSLNFGGPDSADPLNEEVIAWWKEKMKEVFARIPNLGGFLVKADSEGRPGPFTYGRTQADGANMLADIVKEYDAIIIWRCFVYNCTQDWRDYKTDRARAGYDNFIQMDGDY
;
A
#
# COMPACT_ATOMS: atom_id res chain seq x y z
N ALA A 1 18.70 5.30 -15.26
CA ALA A 1 17.70 6.34 -15.16
C ALA A 1 17.00 6.24 -13.81
N GLU A 2 16.82 7.35 -13.16
CA GLU A 2 16.10 7.40 -11.89
C GLU A 2 14.60 7.18 -12.14
N ASN A 3 13.96 6.39 -11.26
CA ASN A 3 12.52 6.13 -11.28
C ASN A 3 12.01 5.38 -12.54
N GLU A 4 12.80 4.48 -13.10
CA GLU A 4 12.35 3.56 -14.15
C GLU A 4 12.12 2.16 -13.58
N ILE A 5 11.03 1.52 -13.99
CA ILE A 5 10.79 0.10 -13.75
C ILE A 5 11.41 -0.67 -14.92
N LEU A 6 12.46 -1.43 -14.61
CA LEU A 6 13.15 -2.26 -15.60
C LEU A 6 12.65 -3.70 -15.51
N VAL A 7 12.08 -4.21 -16.60
CA VAL A 7 11.69 -5.61 -16.73
C VAL A 7 12.62 -6.27 -17.74
N ASN A 8 13.43 -7.24 -17.28
CA ASN A 8 14.45 -7.90 -18.07
C ASN A 8 14.72 -9.32 -17.54
N GLU A 9 15.72 -10.01 -18.06
CA GLU A 9 16.07 -11.39 -17.64
C GLU A 9 16.35 -11.50 -16.14
N ARG A 10 16.99 -10.51 -15.52
CA ARG A 10 17.20 -10.52 -14.06
C ARG A 10 15.89 -10.45 -13.28
N THR A 11 14.89 -9.79 -13.81
CA THR A 11 13.54 -9.77 -13.20
C THR A 11 12.93 -11.16 -13.22
N ARG A 12 13.06 -11.88 -14.33
CA ARG A 12 12.59 -13.27 -14.46
C ARG A 12 13.37 -14.22 -13.54
N ASP A 13 14.68 -14.08 -13.49
CA ASP A 13 15.53 -14.86 -12.60
C ASP A 13 15.16 -14.60 -11.13
N TYR A 14 14.88 -13.37 -10.77
CA TYR A 14 14.45 -13.00 -9.43
C TYR A 14 13.07 -13.59 -9.09
N ALA A 15 12.11 -13.51 -9.99
CA ALA A 15 10.78 -14.12 -9.81
C ALA A 15 10.90 -15.64 -9.59
N ARG A 16 11.70 -16.32 -10.40
CA ARG A 16 11.99 -17.75 -10.26
C ARG A 16 12.66 -18.07 -8.91
N PHE A 17 13.62 -17.25 -8.51
CA PHE A 17 14.30 -17.43 -7.21
C PHE A 17 13.31 -17.25 -6.06
N VAL A 18 12.51 -16.20 -6.04
CA VAL A 18 11.49 -15.92 -5.02
C VAL A 18 10.51 -17.10 -4.89
N ALA A 19 10.04 -17.63 -6.02
CA ALA A 19 9.17 -18.81 -6.04
C ALA A 19 9.88 -20.06 -5.49
N SER A 20 11.15 -20.27 -5.85
CA SER A 20 11.92 -21.46 -5.43
C SER A 20 12.16 -21.53 -3.92
N VAL A 21 12.16 -20.41 -3.24
CA VAL A 21 12.31 -20.35 -1.77
C VAL A 21 10.96 -20.26 -1.02
N GLY A 22 9.85 -20.46 -1.76
CA GLY A 22 8.51 -20.57 -1.17
C GLY A 22 7.86 -19.22 -0.81
N LEU A 23 8.36 -18.10 -1.33
CA LEU A 23 7.68 -16.82 -1.19
C LEU A 23 6.55 -16.72 -2.22
N ASN A 24 5.47 -16.07 -1.86
CA ASN A 24 4.27 -15.94 -2.67
C ASN A 24 3.92 -14.50 -3.05
N GLY A 25 4.71 -13.52 -2.59
CA GLY A 25 4.51 -12.12 -2.91
C GLY A 25 5.79 -11.30 -2.86
N VAL A 26 5.80 -10.22 -3.62
CA VAL A 26 6.89 -9.23 -3.67
C VAL A 26 6.30 -7.83 -3.64
N VAL A 27 6.83 -6.98 -2.78
CA VAL A 27 6.49 -5.56 -2.75
C VAL A 27 7.55 -4.79 -3.52
N ILE A 28 7.14 -4.03 -4.52
CA ILE A 28 8.02 -3.09 -5.18
C ILE A 28 7.83 -1.68 -4.64
N ASN A 29 8.88 -0.92 -4.78
CA ASN A 29 9.02 0.39 -4.22
C ASN A 29 9.16 0.37 -2.69
N ASN A 30 10.25 0.94 -2.26
CA ASN A 30 10.56 1.03 -0.84
C ASN A 30 9.63 2.06 -0.18
N VAL A 31 9.21 1.76 1.03
CA VAL A 31 8.43 2.69 1.89
C VAL A 31 9.11 4.05 2.13
N ASN A 32 10.40 4.15 1.90
CA ASN A 32 11.17 5.40 2.03
C ASN A 32 11.17 6.23 0.75
N VAL A 33 10.69 5.71 -0.37
CA VAL A 33 10.54 6.48 -1.61
C VAL A 33 9.40 7.48 -1.43
N LYS A 34 9.72 8.78 -1.51
CA LYS A 34 8.75 9.84 -1.25
C LYS A 34 7.76 9.98 -2.40
N ASP A 35 8.12 10.67 -3.44
CA ASP A 35 7.14 11.06 -4.46
C ASP A 35 6.88 9.98 -5.51
N ALA A 36 7.86 9.14 -5.81
CA ALA A 36 7.72 8.08 -6.81
C ALA A 36 6.64 7.03 -6.47
N ALA A 37 6.37 6.76 -5.19
CA ALA A 37 5.30 5.86 -4.77
C ALA A 37 3.91 6.34 -5.21
N THR A 38 3.71 7.65 -5.28
CA THR A 38 2.44 8.25 -5.71
C THR A 38 2.14 8.00 -7.19
N TYR A 39 3.19 7.85 -8.00
CA TYR A 39 3.04 7.69 -9.45
C TYR A 39 2.81 6.26 -9.91
N LEU A 40 3.05 5.24 -9.06
CA LEU A 40 2.90 3.83 -9.44
C LEU A 40 1.48 3.46 -9.89
N ILE A 41 0.48 4.16 -9.38
CA ILE A 41 -0.93 3.99 -9.71
C ILE A 41 -1.44 5.05 -10.70
N THR A 42 -0.58 5.49 -11.61
CA THR A 42 -0.90 6.47 -12.65
C THR A 42 -0.54 5.94 -14.03
N GLU A 43 -1.09 6.55 -15.06
CA GLU A 43 -0.81 6.24 -16.47
C GLU A 43 0.68 6.16 -16.81
N ARG A 44 1.50 6.91 -16.10
CA ARG A 44 2.95 6.91 -16.31
C ARG A 44 3.58 5.52 -16.12
N TYR A 45 3.03 4.70 -15.21
CA TYR A 45 3.65 3.44 -14.82
C TYR A 45 2.78 2.20 -15.08
N PHE A 46 1.50 2.35 -15.41
CA PHE A 46 0.60 1.20 -15.55
C PHE A 46 1.14 0.09 -16.44
N ASP A 47 1.62 0.43 -17.63
CA ASP A 47 2.13 -0.59 -18.56
C ASP A 47 3.35 -1.33 -18.00
N ARG A 48 4.25 -0.61 -17.34
CA ARG A 48 5.45 -1.22 -16.74
C ARG A 48 5.14 -2.04 -15.50
N VAL A 49 4.21 -1.58 -14.68
CA VAL A 49 3.75 -2.34 -13.52
C VAL A 49 2.99 -3.58 -13.97
N ALA A 50 2.15 -3.48 -14.99
CA ALA A 50 1.45 -4.63 -15.56
C ALA A 50 2.43 -5.68 -16.12
N GLU A 51 3.43 -5.25 -16.90
CA GLU A 51 4.48 -6.12 -17.41
C GLU A 51 5.22 -6.84 -16.27
N LEU A 52 5.60 -6.11 -15.24
CA LEU A 52 6.25 -6.67 -14.05
C LEU A 52 5.34 -7.65 -13.30
N SER A 53 4.07 -7.30 -13.12
CA SER A 53 3.08 -8.16 -12.46
C SER A 53 2.90 -9.49 -13.21
N ASN A 54 2.88 -9.45 -14.53
CA ASN A 54 2.77 -10.65 -15.35
C ASN A 54 4.01 -11.56 -15.21
N VAL A 55 5.22 -10.98 -15.17
CA VAL A 55 6.46 -11.75 -14.93
C VAL A 55 6.39 -12.50 -13.60
N PHE A 56 5.93 -11.87 -12.54
CA PHE A 56 5.78 -12.55 -11.25
C PHE A 56 4.65 -13.58 -11.25
N ALA A 57 3.53 -13.27 -11.91
CA ALA A 57 2.40 -14.17 -12.02
C ALA A 57 2.74 -15.49 -12.74
N ASP A 58 3.65 -15.46 -13.73
CA ASP A 58 4.17 -16.67 -14.41
C ASP A 58 4.80 -17.67 -13.43
N TYR A 59 5.23 -17.22 -12.25
CA TYR A 59 5.81 -18.05 -11.19
C TYR A 59 4.89 -18.19 -9.96
N GLY A 60 3.63 -17.77 -10.06
CA GLY A 60 2.66 -17.84 -8.94
C GLY A 60 2.91 -16.81 -7.85
N ILE A 61 3.67 -15.76 -8.13
CA ILE A 61 4.00 -14.69 -7.19
C ILE A 61 3.06 -13.50 -7.42
N LYS A 62 2.45 -13.00 -6.35
CA LYS A 62 1.67 -11.75 -6.40
C LYS A 62 2.58 -10.54 -6.27
N LEU A 63 2.35 -9.53 -7.09
CA LEU A 63 3.02 -8.22 -6.97
C LEU A 63 2.19 -7.31 -6.08
N TYR A 64 2.85 -6.59 -5.17
CA TYR A 64 2.26 -5.56 -4.32
C TYR A 64 2.96 -4.23 -4.57
N LEU A 65 2.21 -3.13 -4.50
CA LEU A 65 2.76 -1.79 -4.65
C LEU A 65 2.81 -1.07 -3.31
N SER A 66 3.92 -0.39 -3.04
CA SER A 66 3.96 0.58 -1.94
C SER A 66 3.13 1.80 -2.29
N LEU A 67 2.24 2.21 -1.39
CA LEU A 67 1.28 3.27 -1.60
C LEU A 67 1.39 4.33 -0.48
N ASN A 68 1.44 5.59 -0.85
CA ASN A 68 1.23 6.68 0.10
C ASN A 68 -0.28 6.87 0.31
N PHE A 69 -0.70 6.87 1.57
CA PHE A 69 -2.09 7.15 1.91
C PHE A 69 -2.39 8.64 1.66
N GLY A 70 -3.36 8.91 0.80
CA GLY A 70 -3.77 10.26 0.48
C GLY A 70 -4.63 10.30 -0.78
N GLY A 71 -5.57 11.22 -0.83
CA GLY A 71 -6.33 11.59 -2.03
C GLY A 71 -5.77 12.87 -2.64
N PRO A 72 -6.40 13.41 -3.69
CA PRO A 72 -5.96 14.62 -4.36
C PRO A 72 -5.99 15.86 -3.44
N ASP A 73 -7.02 16.00 -2.63
CA ASP A 73 -7.25 17.19 -1.79
C ASP A 73 -7.36 16.85 -0.29
N SER A 74 -7.54 15.60 0.06
CA SER A 74 -7.70 15.13 1.43
C SER A 74 -7.26 13.67 1.58
N ALA A 75 -6.98 13.25 2.81
CA ALA A 75 -6.74 11.85 3.17
C ALA A 75 -7.63 11.40 4.34
N ASP A 76 -8.75 12.08 4.58
CA ASP A 76 -9.72 11.64 5.61
C ASP A 76 -10.41 10.35 5.14
N PRO A 77 -10.17 9.18 5.79
CA PRO A 77 -10.75 7.90 5.37
C PRO A 77 -12.27 7.80 5.54
N LEU A 78 -12.88 8.72 6.26
CA LEU A 78 -14.34 8.76 6.45
C LEU A 78 -15.04 9.82 5.58
N ASN A 79 -14.27 10.53 4.74
CA ASN A 79 -14.83 11.47 3.78
C ASN A 79 -15.33 10.71 2.54
N GLU A 80 -16.61 10.90 2.20
CA GLU A 80 -17.25 10.22 1.07
C GLU A 80 -16.58 10.51 -0.29
N GLU A 81 -16.08 11.72 -0.49
CA GLU A 81 -15.37 12.09 -1.72
C GLU A 81 -14.02 11.37 -1.83
N VAL A 82 -13.31 11.23 -0.71
CA VAL A 82 -12.05 10.46 -0.64
C VAL A 82 -12.31 8.98 -0.92
N ILE A 83 -13.35 8.41 -0.32
CA ILE A 83 -13.75 7.02 -0.56
C ILE A 83 -14.13 6.82 -2.04
N ALA A 84 -14.92 7.72 -2.61
CA ALA A 84 -15.32 7.64 -4.01
C ALA A 84 -14.10 7.75 -4.96
N TRP A 85 -13.16 8.64 -4.66
CA TRP A 85 -11.92 8.77 -5.42
C TRP A 85 -11.09 7.47 -5.38
N TRP A 86 -10.94 6.86 -4.20
CA TRP A 86 -10.21 5.60 -4.08
C TRP A 86 -10.91 4.46 -4.81
N LYS A 87 -12.24 4.37 -4.78
CA LYS A 87 -13.00 3.37 -5.55
C LYS A 87 -12.74 3.48 -7.05
N GLU A 88 -12.82 4.68 -7.60
CA GLU A 88 -12.57 4.88 -9.02
C GLU A 88 -11.09 4.63 -9.37
N LYS A 89 -10.17 5.07 -8.52
CA LYS A 89 -8.73 4.80 -8.71
C LYS A 89 -8.42 3.30 -8.68
N MET A 90 -8.98 2.54 -7.76
CA MET A 90 -8.75 1.09 -7.70
C MET A 90 -9.37 0.36 -8.89
N LYS A 91 -10.53 0.78 -9.34
CA LYS A 91 -11.13 0.27 -10.57
C LYS A 91 -10.20 0.46 -11.78
N GLU A 92 -9.62 1.66 -11.92
CA GLU A 92 -8.63 1.95 -12.97
C GLU A 92 -7.39 1.04 -12.84
N VAL A 93 -6.82 0.95 -11.64
CA VAL A 93 -5.62 0.14 -11.37
C VAL A 93 -5.84 -1.33 -11.72
N PHE A 94 -6.91 -1.94 -11.20
CA PHE A 94 -7.16 -3.37 -11.43
C PHE A 94 -7.64 -3.68 -12.84
N ALA A 95 -8.23 -2.72 -13.55
CA ALA A 95 -8.50 -2.86 -14.98
C ALA A 95 -7.20 -2.96 -15.80
N ARG A 96 -6.14 -2.26 -15.39
CA ARG A 96 -4.85 -2.25 -16.07
C ARG A 96 -3.89 -3.34 -15.56
N ILE A 97 -4.00 -3.73 -14.29
CA ILE A 97 -3.09 -4.68 -13.63
C ILE A 97 -3.90 -5.75 -12.89
N PRO A 98 -4.57 -6.65 -13.60
CA PRO A 98 -5.52 -7.62 -13.00
C PRO A 98 -4.84 -8.63 -12.05
N ASN A 99 -3.53 -8.87 -12.18
CA ASN A 99 -2.79 -9.80 -11.35
C ASN A 99 -2.18 -9.16 -10.09
N LEU A 100 -2.46 -7.88 -9.83
CA LEU A 100 -1.94 -7.18 -8.65
C LEU A 100 -2.49 -7.81 -7.37
N GLY A 101 -1.60 -8.11 -6.40
CA GLY A 101 -1.99 -8.70 -5.12
C GLY A 101 -2.53 -7.68 -4.11
N GLY A 102 -2.25 -6.40 -4.32
CA GLY A 102 -2.68 -5.32 -3.44
C GLY A 102 -1.57 -4.31 -3.11
N PHE A 103 -1.64 -3.75 -1.90
CA PHE A 103 -0.82 -2.59 -1.55
C PHE A 103 -0.19 -2.69 -0.17
N LEU A 104 1.07 -2.23 -0.06
CA LEU A 104 1.70 -1.89 1.21
C LEU A 104 1.51 -0.40 1.47
N VAL A 105 0.71 -0.06 2.47
CA VAL A 105 0.31 1.32 2.72
C VAL A 105 1.20 2.00 3.74
N LYS A 106 1.61 3.20 3.41
CA LYS A 106 2.36 4.13 4.24
C LYS A 106 1.48 5.34 4.55
N ALA A 107 1.25 5.56 5.84
CA ALA A 107 0.44 6.66 6.35
C ALA A 107 1.07 7.23 7.62
N ASP A 108 0.82 8.49 7.92
CA ASP A 108 1.27 9.20 9.12
C ASP A 108 2.77 9.03 9.46
N SER A 109 3.61 8.91 8.44
CA SER A 109 5.04 8.73 8.62
C SER A 109 5.86 9.50 7.60
N GLU A 110 7.07 9.90 8.01
CA GLU A 110 8.07 10.56 7.17
C GLU A 110 7.53 11.82 6.44
N GLY A 111 6.73 12.61 7.15
CA GLY A 111 6.14 13.85 6.63
C GLY A 111 4.96 13.64 5.69
N ARG A 112 4.41 12.43 5.61
CA ARG A 112 3.21 12.14 4.83
C ARG A 112 1.97 12.19 5.70
N PRO A 113 0.85 12.71 5.18
CA PRO A 113 -0.42 12.66 5.89
C PRO A 113 -0.92 11.22 6.01
N GLY A 114 -1.86 11.03 6.90
CA GLY A 114 -2.56 9.80 7.10
C GLY A 114 -3.79 10.02 7.95
N PRO A 115 -4.46 8.97 8.44
CA PRO A 115 -5.68 9.08 9.23
C PRO A 115 -5.55 10.01 10.45
N PHE A 116 -4.43 9.97 11.17
CA PHE A 116 -4.23 10.84 12.34
C PHE A 116 -4.21 12.33 12.02
N THR A 117 -3.79 12.72 10.82
CA THR A 117 -3.84 14.11 10.36
C THR A 117 -5.26 14.67 10.39
N TYR A 118 -6.26 13.78 10.28
CA TYR A 118 -7.69 14.12 10.24
C TYR A 118 -8.44 13.67 11.50
N GLY A 119 -7.71 13.32 12.58
CA GLY A 119 -8.32 12.87 13.83
C GLY A 119 -8.96 11.48 13.74
N ARG A 120 -8.52 10.66 12.78
CA ARG A 120 -8.98 9.28 12.57
C ARG A 120 -7.94 8.28 13.05
N THR A 121 -8.35 7.02 13.19
CA THR A 121 -7.46 5.92 13.57
C THR A 121 -6.78 5.30 12.34
N GLN A 122 -5.70 4.56 12.56
CA GLN A 122 -5.08 3.75 11.50
C GLN A 122 -6.06 2.69 10.97
N ALA A 123 -6.92 2.17 11.86
CA ALA A 123 -7.96 1.20 11.49
C ALA A 123 -8.97 1.80 10.50
N ASP A 124 -9.40 3.06 10.70
CA ASP A 124 -10.30 3.72 9.76
C ASP A 124 -9.71 3.74 8.34
N GLY A 125 -8.42 4.04 8.23
CA GLY A 125 -7.75 4.07 6.93
C GLY A 125 -7.55 2.68 6.31
N ALA A 126 -7.14 1.70 7.13
CA ALA A 126 -6.91 0.34 6.69
C ALA A 126 -8.22 -0.32 6.22
N ASN A 127 -9.27 -0.21 7.03
CA ASN A 127 -10.56 -0.81 6.73
C ASN A 127 -11.20 -0.17 5.49
N MET A 128 -11.10 1.15 5.34
CA MET A 128 -11.59 1.84 4.14
C MET A 128 -10.95 1.31 2.86
N LEU A 129 -9.62 1.18 2.82
CA LEU A 129 -8.93 0.65 1.64
C LEU A 129 -9.19 -0.84 1.44
N ALA A 130 -9.20 -1.65 2.51
CA ALA A 130 -9.48 -3.06 2.45
C ALA A 130 -10.88 -3.34 1.88
N ASP A 131 -11.89 -2.60 2.35
CA ASP A 131 -13.25 -2.67 1.81
C ASP A 131 -13.34 -2.36 0.31
N ILE A 132 -12.50 -1.47 -0.18
CA ILE A 132 -12.46 -1.13 -1.60
C ILE A 132 -11.76 -2.20 -2.43
N VAL A 133 -10.64 -2.75 -1.95
CA VAL A 133 -9.83 -3.68 -2.77
C VAL A 133 -10.29 -5.12 -2.70
N LYS A 134 -11.12 -5.50 -1.72
CA LYS A 134 -11.61 -6.89 -1.54
C LYS A 134 -12.37 -7.42 -2.75
N GLU A 135 -13.05 -6.56 -3.50
CA GLU A 135 -13.76 -6.97 -4.73
C GLU A 135 -12.83 -7.43 -5.86
N TYR A 136 -11.54 -7.13 -5.75
CA TYR A 136 -10.48 -7.51 -6.71
C TYR A 136 -9.62 -8.69 -6.21
N ASP A 137 -10.01 -9.38 -5.13
CA ASP A 137 -9.19 -10.42 -4.48
C ASP A 137 -7.79 -9.90 -4.10
N ALA A 138 -7.73 -8.66 -3.64
CA ALA A 138 -6.51 -7.97 -3.26
C ALA A 138 -6.52 -7.64 -1.77
N ILE A 139 -5.31 -7.50 -1.20
CA ILE A 139 -5.15 -7.21 0.23
C ILE A 139 -4.44 -5.89 0.49
N ILE A 140 -4.68 -5.34 1.67
CA ILE A 140 -3.96 -4.19 2.20
C ILE A 140 -3.00 -4.66 3.29
N ILE A 141 -1.72 -4.37 3.11
CA ILE A 141 -0.67 -4.56 4.10
C ILE A 141 -0.45 -3.19 4.76
N TRP A 142 -1.01 -3.00 5.94
CA TRP A 142 -0.96 -1.70 6.62
C TRP A 142 0.23 -1.62 7.58
N ARG A 143 1.03 -0.57 7.44
CA ARG A 143 2.11 -0.28 8.38
C ARG A 143 1.57 0.52 9.56
N CYS A 144 1.28 -0.14 10.67
CA CYS A 144 0.90 0.49 11.94
C CYS A 144 2.09 1.15 12.65
N PHE A 145 2.87 1.94 11.94
CA PHE A 145 4.04 2.60 12.47
C PHE A 145 3.81 4.11 12.51
N VAL A 146 3.84 4.70 13.69
CA VAL A 146 3.48 6.09 13.90
C VAL A 146 4.72 6.89 14.26
N TYR A 147 5.23 7.67 13.31
CA TYR A 147 6.30 8.63 13.58
C TYR A 147 5.80 10.00 14.04
N ASN A 148 4.59 10.37 13.66
CA ASN A 148 4.03 11.70 13.85
C ASN A 148 3.01 11.75 14.99
N CYS A 149 3.08 10.85 15.95
CA CYS A 149 2.23 11.00 17.11
C CYS A 149 2.73 12.21 17.92
N THR A 150 1.82 13.10 18.23
CA THR A 150 2.03 14.25 19.13
C THR A 150 2.17 13.82 20.58
N GLN A 151 2.18 12.52 20.86
CA GLN A 151 2.27 11.91 22.16
C GLN A 151 3.69 12.02 22.71
N ASP A 152 3.81 12.32 23.99
CA ASP A 152 5.11 12.36 24.67
C ASP A 152 5.75 10.96 24.61
N TRP A 153 6.92 10.85 23.99
CA TRP A 153 7.67 9.60 23.89
C TRP A 153 8.08 9.02 25.26
N ARG A 154 7.97 9.81 26.32
CA ARG A 154 8.23 9.39 27.72
C ARG A 154 7.02 8.74 28.38
N ASP A 155 5.84 8.90 27.81
CA ASP A 155 4.66 8.21 28.30
C ASP A 155 4.62 6.80 27.75
N TYR A 156 4.87 5.80 28.61
CA TYR A 156 4.86 4.40 28.23
C TYR A 156 3.52 3.93 27.64
N LYS A 157 2.42 4.62 27.92
CA LYS A 157 1.11 4.34 27.34
C LYS A 157 1.01 4.74 25.87
N THR A 158 1.93 5.57 25.43
CA THR A 158 2.01 6.09 24.08
C THR A 158 3.21 5.51 23.32
N ASP A 159 3.80 4.44 23.84
CA ASP A 159 4.83 3.67 23.15
C ASP A 159 4.37 3.35 21.72
N ARG A 160 5.27 3.52 20.77
CA ARG A 160 5.02 3.25 19.34
C ARG A 160 4.51 1.85 19.08
N ALA A 161 4.99 0.87 19.84
CA ALA A 161 4.51 -0.50 19.78
C ALA A 161 3.07 -0.62 20.28
N ARG A 162 2.73 0.10 21.34
CA ARG A 162 1.38 0.13 21.91
C ARG A 162 0.38 0.76 20.96
N ALA A 163 0.72 1.92 20.39
CA ALA A 163 -0.13 2.59 19.43
C ALA A 163 -0.41 1.71 18.20
N GLY A 164 0.59 0.98 17.74
CA GLY A 164 0.43 -0.02 16.69
C GLY A 164 -0.55 -1.12 17.06
N TYR A 165 -0.41 -1.70 18.26
CA TYR A 165 -1.31 -2.74 18.76
C TYR A 165 -2.75 -2.24 18.93
N ASP A 166 -2.95 -1.10 19.58
CA ASP A 166 -4.28 -0.53 19.84
C ASP A 166 -5.04 -0.20 18.53
N ASN A 167 -4.32 0.14 17.46
CA ASN A 167 -4.92 0.30 16.12
C ASN A 167 -5.17 -1.05 15.46
N PHE A 168 -4.24 -1.98 15.57
CA PHE A 168 -4.33 -3.29 14.94
C PHE A 168 -5.56 -4.08 15.40
N ILE A 169 -5.88 -4.07 16.69
CA ILE A 169 -7.06 -4.77 17.22
C ILE A 169 -8.40 -4.16 16.79
N GLN A 170 -8.40 -2.98 16.18
CA GLN A 170 -9.58 -2.32 15.63
C GLN A 170 -9.74 -2.55 14.12
N MET A 171 -8.78 -3.20 13.49
CA MET A 171 -8.88 -3.58 12.08
C MET A 171 -9.78 -4.80 11.94
N ASP A 172 -10.60 -4.82 10.91
CA ASP A 172 -11.42 -5.98 10.60
C ASP A 172 -10.51 -7.15 10.20
N GLY A 173 -10.71 -8.30 10.86
CA GLY A 173 -9.79 -9.43 10.76
C GLY A 173 -10.09 -10.43 9.62
N ASP A 174 -11.01 -10.13 8.75
CA ASP A 174 -11.46 -11.03 7.68
C ASP A 174 -10.77 -10.78 6.32
N TYR A 175 -9.50 -10.33 6.35
CA TYR A 175 -8.75 -10.00 5.13
C TYR A 175 -7.48 -10.83 4.97
#